data_703366969a17d1ea6dc16c8097d2ea97
#
_entry.id   703366969a17d1ea6dc16c8097d2ea97
#
_cell.length_a   1.000
_cell.length_b   1.000
_cell.length_c   1.000
_cell.angle_alpha   90.00
_cell.angle_beta   90.00
_cell.angle_gamma   90.00
#
_symmetry.space_group_name_H-M   'P 1'
#
loop_
_entity.id
_entity.type
_entity.pdbx_description
1 polymer ?
#
loop_
_entity_poly.entity_id
_entity_poly.type
_entity_poly.pdbx_seq_one_letter_code
_entity_poly.pdbx_strand_id
1 'polypeptide(L)'
;MLAILTTHPIQYQVPLWQALARDASVPFEVWYLSEHGVRPAYDVQFGKSFAWDFDTLDGYAHRFLKVNRDADVSVFNRLQLKEPLGRLLSERRVSALWMQGWQVRAYWQAAWQADRAGVPVWLRGESNDLAPVSRLKGMAKRVLLGELFRRVSHFLYIGQANRRLYESYGARSEQLHPAPYCVDNERFRRQAAAQRSHRTDIRRRWNIPEDALCLLFAGKFIAKKRPFDLVEAARDPRLQVLGRPVHLLFVGSGELGAGLRRATRAVFDAERETASRSDEEEGRTHLPAASFAGFLNQTEISQAYVAADCLVLPSDDRETWGLVVNEAMASGLPCLVSEACGCGEDLVAPLAPQWRFRTGDPSALATAVLAFVERPARPGELRAQVDKFDLSVSAETVSRLYSAHSGGTRREFERAGRVSQP
;
A
#
# COMPACT_ATOMS: atom_id res chain seq x y z
N MET A 1 5.76 -15.81 22.59
CA MET A 1 5.95 -14.61 21.76
C MET A 1 5.19 -14.73 20.44
N LEU A 2 4.87 -13.63 19.78
CA LEU A 2 4.31 -13.60 18.42
C LEU A 2 5.45 -13.69 17.40
N ALA A 3 5.43 -14.67 16.48
CA ALA A 3 6.32 -14.69 15.33
C ALA A 3 5.61 -14.07 14.12
N ILE A 4 6.23 -13.10 13.48
CA ILE A 4 5.67 -12.43 12.30
C ILE A 4 6.48 -12.87 11.09
N LEU A 5 5.86 -13.62 10.17
CA LEU A 5 6.53 -14.13 8.97
C LEU A 5 6.17 -13.27 7.75
N THR A 6 7.19 -12.70 7.10
CA THR A 6 7.05 -11.92 5.88
C THR A 6 8.17 -12.23 4.88
N THR A 7 7.98 -11.89 3.61
CA THR A 7 8.96 -12.21 2.56
C THR A 7 10.25 -11.43 2.70
N HIS A 8 10.18 -10.13 2.93
CA HIS A 8 11.34 -9.22 3.02
C HIS A 8 10.93 -7.94 3.76
N PRO A 9 11.88 -7.09 4.18
CA PRO A 9 11.56 -5.79 4.75
C PRO A 9 10.81 -4.91 3.73
N ILE A 10 9.55 -4.60 4.04
CA ILE A 10 8.68 -3.77 3.20
C ILE A 10 8.50 -2.42 3.89
N GLN A 11 8.80 -1.34 3.20
CA GLN A 11 8.78 0.04 3.73
C GLN A 11 7.48 0.43 4.46
N TYR A 12 6.34 -0.14 4.09
CA TYR A 12 5.06 0.15 4.71
C TYR A 12 4.75 -0.75 5.91
N GLN A 13 5.43 -1.89 6.04
CA GLN A 13 5.27 -2.79 7.19
C GLN A 13 6.20 -2.41 8.34
N VAL A 14 7.41 -1.93 8.04
CA VAL A 14 8.43 -1.57 9.04
C VAL A 14 7.90 -0.59 10.10
N PRO A 15 7.19 0.52 9.76
CA PRO A 15 6.64 1.42 10.76
C PRO A 15 5.65 0.74 11.72
N LEU A 16 4.91 -0.29 11.26
CA LEU A 16 4.03 -1.07 12.14
C LEU A 16 4.82 -1.93 13.13
N TRP A 17 5.92 -2.56 12.67
CA TRP A 17 6.82 -3.30 13.57
C TRP A 17 7.45 -2.40 14.62
N GLN A 18 7.89 -1.22 14.21
CA GLN A 18 8.43 -0.21 15.13
C GLN A 18 7.36 0.30 16.12
N ALA A 19 6.11 0.46 15.69
CA ALA A 19 5.00 0.84 16.57
C ALA A 19 4.71 -0.25 17.61
N LEU A 20 4.65 -1.52 17.21
CA LEU A 20 4.49 -2.66 18.11
C LEU A 20 5.65 -2.79 19.11
N ALA A 21 6.90 -2.53 18.67
CA ALA A 21 8.07 -2.57 19.54
C ALA A 21 8.04 -1.47 20.61
N ARG A 22 7.55 -0.28 20.27
CA ARG A 22 7.40 0.84 21.22
C ARG A 22 6.32 0.59 22.27
N ASP A 23 5.22 -0.06 21.87
CA ASP A 23 4.12 -0.43 22.80
C ASP A 23 4.59 -1.48 23.83
N ALA A 24 5.54 -2.34 23.47
CA ALA A 24 6.09 -3.41 24.30
C ALA A 24 5.06 -4.38 24.93
N SER A 25 3.78 -4.26 24.59
CA SER A 25 2.72 -5.12 25.10
C SER A 25 2.74 -6.52 24.49
N VAL A 26 3.32 -6.64 23.28
CA VAL A 26 3.44 -7.88 22.51
C VAL A 26 4.91 -8.24 22.35
N PRO A 27 5.43 -9.27 23.03
CA PRO A 27 6.75 -9.79 22.71
C PRO A 27 6.71 -10.46 21.33
N PHE A 28 7.45 -9.94 20.37
CA PHE A 28 7.45 -10.45 19.00
C PHE A 28 8.85 -10.48 18.37
N GLU A 29 9.00 -11.21 17.29
CA GLU A 29 10.15 -11.23 16.40
C GLU A 29 9.67 -11.35 14.95
N VAL A 30 10.23 -10.50 14.05
CA VAL A 30 9.91 -10.55 12.61
C VAL A 30 10.87 -11.51 11.91
N TRP A 31 10.31 -12.45 11.17
CA TRP A 31 11.03 -13.48 10.42
C TRP A 31 10.95 -13.21 8.92
N TYR A 32 12.09 -12.87 8.35
CA TYR A 32 12.24 -12.55 6.93
C TYR A 32 12.71 -13.76 6.13
N LEU A 33 12.14 -13.94 4.93
CA LEU A 33 12.52 -14.99 3.99
C LEU A 33 13.56 -14.52 2.96
N SER A 34 13.83 -13.22 2.87
CA SER A 34 14.77 -12.63 1.91
C SER A 34 15.30 -11.29 2.42
N GLU A 35 16.54 -10.98 2.04
CA GLU A 35 17.18 -9.68 2.29
C GLU A 35 16.82 -8.62 1.22
N HIS A 36 15.87 -8.91 0.32
CA HIS A 36 15.45 -7.94 -0.69
C HIS A 36 14.98 -6.64 -0.03
N GLY A 37 15.42 -5.49 -0.55
CA GLY A 37 15.06 -4.17 0.02
C GLY A 37 15.92 -3.71 1.21
N VAL A 38 16.83 -4.55 1.76
CA VAL A 38 17.80 -4.13 2.79
C VAL A 38 18.96 -3.33 2.18
N ARG A 39 19.35 -3.68 0.96
CA ARG A 39 20.42 -3.00 0.21
C ARG A 39 19.85 -2.36 -1.06
N PRO A 40 20.57 -1.36 -1.64
CA PRO A 40 20.19 -0.82 -2.93
C PRO A 40 19.98 -1.94 -3.95
N ALA A 41 18.85 -1.95 -4.60
CA ALA A 41 18.51 -2.94 -5.62
C ALA A 41 17.91 -2.25 -6.85
N TYR A 42 18.13 -2.86 -8.02
CA TYR A 42 17.49 -2.40 -9.25
C TYR A 42 16.02 -2.85 -9.28
N ASP A 43 15.10 -1.89 -9.27
CA ASP A 43 13.69 -2.16 -9.49
C ASP A 43 13.37 -2.06 -10.99
N VAL A 44 13.06 -3.21 -11.60
CA VAL A 44 12.78 -3.32 -13.05
C VAL A 44 11.59 -2.45 -13.46
N GLN A 45 10.60 -2.27 -12.60
CA GLN A 45 9.39 -1.51 -12.93
C GLN A 45 9.60 0.00 -12.81
N PHE A 46 10.48 0.47 -11.90
CA PHE A 46 10.95 1.85 -11.88
C PHE A 46 12.05 2.10 -12.92
N GLY A 47 12.76 1.04 -13.37
CA GLY A 47 13.90 1.16 -14.26
C GLY A 47 15.11 1.84 -13.61
N LYS A 48 15.21 1.81 -12.27
CA LYS A 48 16.26 2.49 -11.49
C LYS A 48 16.72 1.64 -10.31
N SER A 49 17.99 1.85 -9.91
CA SER A 49 18.49 1.38 -8.62
C SER A 49 18.23 2.44 -7.57
N PHE A 50 17.64 2.05 -6.46
CA PHE A 50 17.48 2.91 -5.30
C PHE A 50 17.50 2.11 -4.00
N ALA A 51 17.71 2.80 -2.89
CA ALA A 51 17.46 2.31 -1.54
C ALA A 51 16.39 3.17 -0.88
N TRP A 52 15.68 2.59 0.07
CA TRP A 52 14.83 3.39 0.94
C TRP A 52 15.71 4.33 1.79
N ASP A 53 15.25 5.53 2.02
CA ASP A 53 15.95 6.59 2.76
C ASP A 53 15.82 6.48 4.28
N PHE A 54 15.51 5.27 4.78
CA PHE A 54 15.49 4.92 6.20
C PHE A 54 15.92 3.46 6.40
N ASP A 55 16.40 3.12 7.59
CA ASP A 55 16.79 1.76 7.95
C ASP A 55 15.53 0.89 8.14
N THR A 56 15.41 -0.14 7.31
CA THR A 56 14.26 -1.05 7.31
C THR A 56 14.36 -2.14 8.38
N LEU A 57 15.46 -2.26 9.09
CA LEU A 57 15.70 -3.30 10.12
C LEU A 57 15.84 -2.74 11.54
N ASP A 58 15.86 -1.42 11.70
CA ASP A 58 16.04 -0.77 12.99
C ASP A 58 14.74 -0.71 13.83
N GLY A 59 14.91 -0.80 15.16
CA GLY A 59 13.85 -0.54 16.14
C GLY A 59 12.97 -1.74 16.50
N TYR A 60 13.26 -2.96 16.04
CA TYR A 60 12.53 -4.19 16.40
C TYR A 60 13.37 -5.46 16.25
N ALA A 61 13.01 -6.51 16.99
CA ALA A 61 13.67 -7.81 16.89
C ALA A 61 13.34 -8.50 15.56
N HIS A 62 14.35 -8.95 14.83
CA HIS A 62 14.17 -9.63 13.56
C HIS A 62 15.22 -10.73 13.32
N ARG A 63 14.94 -11.60 12.35
CA ARG A 63 15.88 -12.60 11.81
C ARG A 63 15.57 -12.95 10.36
N PHE A 64 16.56 -13.48 9.67
CA PHE A 64 16.42 -14.09 8.36
C PHE A 64 16.37 -15.62 8.48
N LEU A 65 15.33 -16.24 7.92
CA LEU A 65 15.18 -17.68 7.89
C LEU A 65 15.96 -18.27 6.70
N LYS A 66 16.43 -19.52 6.84
CA LYS A 66 17.11 -20.21 5.76
C LYS A 66 16.11 -20.66 4.69
N VAL A 67 16.33 -20.21 3.46
CA VAL A 67 15.55 -20.55 2.28
C VAL A 67 16.42 -21.21 1.20
N ASN A 68 15.83 -21.66 0.11
CA ASN A 68 16.57 -22.18 -1.06
C ASN A 68 17.46 -21.08 -1.70
N ARG A 69 18.53 -21.49 -2.40
CA ARG A 69 19.56 -20.56 -2.96
C ARG A 69 19.03 -19.68 -4.08
N ASP A 70 18.09 -20.21 -4.88
CA ASP A 70 17.45 -19.55 -6.01
C ASP A 70 16.14 -18.87 -5.59
N ALA A 71 16.06 -18.39 -4.34
CA ALA A 71 14.87 -17.75 -3.78
C ALA A 71 14.44 -16.51 -4.57
N ASP A 72 13.17 -16.48 -4.94
CA ASP A 72 12.54 -15.37 -5.65
C ASP A 72 11.16 -15.13 -5.03
N VAL A 73 10.98 -13.94 -4.44
CA VAL A 73 9.75 -13.55 -3.74
C VAL A 73 8.54 -13.40 -4.68
N SER A 74 8.77 -13.26 -5.98
CA SER A 74 7.72 -13.10 -6.99
C SER A 74 7.20 -14.42 -7.55
N VAL A 75 7.90 -15.55 -7.31
CA VAL A 75 7.58 -16.84 -7.89
C VAL A 75 7.25 -17.86 -6.80
N PHE A 76 6.01 -18.40 -6.82
CA PHE A 76 5.47 -19.27 -5.78
C PHE A 76 6.43 -20.37 -5.32
N ASN A 77 6.95 -21.16 -6.26
CA ASN A 77 7.80 -22.32 -5.94
C ASN A 77 9.28 -21.99 -5.71
N ARG A 78 9.70 -20.73 -5.97
CA ARG A 78 11.10 -20.32 -5.82
C ARG A 78 11.45 -19.76 -4.45
N LEU A 79 10.47 -19.67 -3.52
CA LEU A 79 10.74 -19.28 -2.14
C LEU A 79 10.23 -20.37 -1.20
N GLN A 80 11.15 -21.19 -0.68
CA GLN A 80 10.87 -22.35 0.16
C GLN A 80 11.74 -22.32 1.41
N LEU A 81 11.15 -22.68 2.56
CA LEU A 81 11.88 -22.90 3.81
C LEU A 81 12.78 -24.15 3.68
N LYS A 82 14.03 -24.04 4.12
CA LYS A 82 15.01 -25.13 4.18
C LYS A 82 15.27 -25.63 5.60
N GLU A 83 14.78 -24.92 6.60
CA GLU A 83 14.89 -25.32 8.00
C GLU A 83 13.53 -25.76 8.57
N PRO A 84 13.53 -26.69 9.55
CA PRO A 84 12.33 -27.15 10.21
C PRO A 84 11.78 -26.05 11.14
N LEU A 85 10.73 -25.37 10.69
CA LEU A 85 10.12 -24.27 11.47
C LEU A 85 9.55 -24.75 12.81
N GLY A 86 9.04 -25.99 12.88
CA GLY A 86 8.47 -26.55 14.10
C GLY A 86 9.46 -26.54 15.29
N ARG A 87 10.74 -26.80 15.03
CA ARG A 87 11.79 -26.70 16.04
C ARG A 87 11.96 -25.24 16.52
N LEU A 88 12.03 -24.29 15.56
CA LEU A 88 12.19 -22.87 15.88
C LEU A 88 10.97 -22.34 16.66
N LEU A 89 9.75 -22.75 16.30
CA LEU A 89 8.52 -22.40 17.03
C LEU A 89 8.61 -22.81 18.51
N SER A 90 9.09 -24.04 18.77
CA SER A 90 9.26 -24.57 20.12
C SER A 90 10.40 -23.85 20.89
N GLU A 91 11.59 -23.73 20.30
CA GLU A 91 12.76 -23.08 20.92
C GLU A 91 12.47 -21.62 21.29
N ARG A 92 11.72 -20.93 20.47
CA ARG A 92 11.33 -19.51 20.69
C ARG A 92 10.04 -19.36 21.51
N ARG A 93 9.41 -20.46 21.93
CA ARG A 93 8.13 -20.45 22.64
C ARG A 93 7.09 -19.58 21.94
N VAL A 94 6.93 -19.81 20.60
CA VAL A 94 5.99 -19.05 19.78
C VAL A 94 4.58 -19.44 20.20
N SER A 95 3.78 -18.45 20.60
CA SER A 95 2.37 -18.64 20.96
C SER A 95 1.41 -18.42 19.78
N ALA A 96 1.81 -17.65 18.78
CA ALA A 96 1.08 -17.50 17.53
C ALA A 96 2.05 -17.16 16.38
N LEU A 97 1.74 -17.60 15.17
CA LEU A 97 2.45 -17.27 13.93
C LEU A 97 1.58 -16.34 13.05
N TRP A 98 2.01 -15.11 12.85
CA TRP A 98 1.32 -14.14 12.00
C TRP A 98 1.99 -14.05 10.63
N MET A 99 1.34 -14.57 9.59
CA MET A 99 1.83 -14.56 8.21
C MET A 99 1.32 -13.35 7.44
N GLN A 100 2.21 -12.76 6.62
CA GLN A 100 1.92 -11.58 5.78
C GLN A 100 1.58 -11.96 4.33
N GLY A 101 0.81 -13.02 4.13
CA GLY A 101 0.36 -13.45 2.82
C GLY A 101 0.38 -14.96 2.61
N TRP A 102 0.16 -15.37 1.35
CA TRP A 102 0.14 -16.77 0.92
C TRP A 102 0.72 -16.97 -0.48
N GLN A 103 1.33 -15.95 -1.06
CA GLN A 103 1.79 -15.92 -2.45
C GLN A 103 3.07 -16.72 -2.73
N VAL A 104 3.71 -17.26 -1.69
CA VAL A 104 4.92 -18.09 -1.82
C VAL A 104 4.80 -19.38 -1.04
N ARG A 105 5.49 -20.43 -1.51
CA ARG A 105 5.44 -21.78 -0.91
C ARG A 105 5.89 -21.80 0.56
N ALA A 106 6.83 -20.94 0.93
CA ALA A 106 7.31 -20.84 2.30
C ALA A 106 6.18 -20.53 3.31
N TYR A 107 5.19 -19.70 2.96
CA TYR A 107 4.04 -19.45 3.83
C TYR A 107 3.20 -20.70 4.05
N TRP A 108 2.99 -21.51 3.00
CA TRP A 108 2.26 -22.77 3.11
C TRP A 108 2.99 -23.77 4.00
N GLN A 109 4.33 -23.90 3.81
CA GLN A 109 5.17 -24.73 4.67
C GLN A 109 5.08 -24.28 6.13
N ALA A 110 5.10 -22.96 6.36
CA ALA A 110 5.01 -22.38 7.70
C ALA A 110 3.65 -22.67 8.36
N ALA A 111 2.55 -22.45 7.64
CA ALA A 111 1.20 -22.75 8.13
C ALA A 111 1.03 -24.21 8.52
N TRP A 112 1.49 -25.17 7.67
CA TRP A 112 1.43 -26.59 7.96
C TRP A 112 2.28 -27.00 9.17
N GLN A 113 3.47 -26.42 9.33
CA GLN A 113 4.33 -26.73 10.45
C GLN A 113 3.83 -26.12 11.75
N ALA A 114 3.25 -24.90 11.71
CA ALA A 114 2.61 -24.27 12.86
C ALA A 114 1.38 -25.07 13.33
N ASP A 115 0.49 -25.46 12.40
CA ASP A 115 -0.69 -26.28 12.67
C ASP A 115 -0.29 -27.62 13.36
N ARG A 116 0.73 -28.33 12.83
CA ARG A 116 1.24 -29.55 13.45
C ARG A 116 1.87 -29.35 14.82
N ALA A 117 2.41 -28.17 15.07
CA ALA A 117 2.99 -27.79 16.38
C ALA A 117 1.95 -27.26 17.36
N GLY A 118 0.65 -27.19 16.99
CA GLY A 118 -0.40 -26.60 17.80
C GLY A 118 -0.27 -25.09 17.97
N VAL A 119 0.49 -24.39 17.10
CA VAL A 119 0.67 -22.96 17.12
C VAL A 119 -0.38 -22.30 16.21
N PRO A 120 -1.29 -21.45 16.74
CA PRO A 120 -2.29 -20.76 15.97
C PRO A 120 -1.69 -19.89 14.85
N VAL A 121 -2.29 -19.94 13.68
CA VAL A 121 -1.88 -19.15 12.51
C VAL A 121 -2.81 -17.94 12.37
N TRP A 122 -2.21 -16.76 12.33
CA TRP A 122 -2.86 -15.52 11.96
C TRP A 122 -2.47 -15.17 10.54
N LEU A 123 -3.37 -14.60 9.76
CA LEU A 123 -3.12 -14.28 8.36
C LEU A 123 -3.52 -12.85 8.03
N ARG A 124 -2.61 -12.11 7.41
CA ARG A 124 -2.88 -10.86 6.73
C ARG A 124 -2.41 -10.97 5.29
N GLY A 125 -3.30 -10.81 4.34
CA GLY A 125 -2.97 -10.78 2.91
C GLY A 125 -3.50 -9.52 2.29
N GLU A 126 -2.92 -9.13 1.16
CA GLU A 126 -3.25 -7.87 0.48
C GLU A 126 -4.25 -8.06 -0.67
N SER A 127 -4.64 -9.30 -1.00
CA SER A 127 -5.61 -9.59 -2.06
C SER A 127 -7.01 -9.11 -1.69
N ASN A 128 -7.79 -8.76 -2.71
CA ASN A 128 -9.18 -8.34 -2.59
C ASN A 128 -10.11 -9.09 -3.55
N ASP A 129 -11.39 -8.80 -3.52
CA ASP A 129 -12.45 -9.40 -4.34
C ASP A 129 -12.79 -8.60 -5.61
N LEU A 130 -12.07 -7.52 -5.90
CA LEU A 130 -12.39 -6.59 -7.00
C LEU A 130 -12.01 -7.12 -8.38
N ALA A 131 -10.98 -7.98 -8.46
CA ALA A 131 -10.53 -8.55 -9.73
C ALA A 131 -11.49 -9.63 -10.23
N PRO A 132 -11.94 -9.59 -11.50
CA PRO A 132 -12.79 -10.62 -12.08
C PRO A 132 -12.02 -11.95 -12.17
N VAL A 133 -12.60 -13.03 -11.63
CA VAL A 133 -12.01 -14.37 -11.69
C VAL A 133 -12.93 -15.28 -12.50
N SER A 134 -12.38 -15.98 -13.50
CA SER A 134 -13.16 -16.98 -14.23
C SER A 134 -13.65 -18.09 -13.31
N ARG A 135 -14.87 -18.63 -13.55
CA ARG A 135 -15.52 -19.62 -12.68
C ARG A 135 -14.62 -20.82 -12.36
N LEU A 136 -13.95 -21.41 -13.37
CA LEU A 136 -13.08 -22.56 -13.20
C LEU A 136 -11.84 -22.24 -12.35
N LYS A 137 -11.17 -21.11 -12.64
CA LYS A 137 -10.02 -20.64 -11.82
C LYS A 137 -10.45 -20.31 -10.40
N GLY A 138 -11.64 -19.73 -10.24
CA GLY A 138 -12.22 -19.41 -8.93
C GLY A 138 -12.48 -20.66 -8.10
N MET A 139 -13.02 -21.73 -8.70
CA MET A 139 -13.23 -23.01 -8.01
C MET A 139 -11.91 -23.66 -7.58
N ALA A 140 -10.93 -23.77 -8.48
CA ALA A 140 -9.61 -24.31 -8.15
C ALA A 140 -8.92 -23.51 -7.02
N LYS A 141 -8.95 -22.17 -7.11
CA LYS A 141 -8.44 -21.26 -6.09
C LYS A 141 -9.17 -21.42 -4.76
N ARG A 142 -10.51 -21.62 -4.80
CA ARG A 142 -11.32 -21.83 -3.59
C ARG A 142 -10.94 -23.11 -2.87
N VAL A 143 -10.76 -24.23 -3.58
CA VAL A 143 -10.31 -25.49 -2.98
C VAL A 143 -8.93 -25.32 -2.35
N LEU A 144 -7.98 -24.78 -3.10
CA LEU A 144 -6.59 -24.62 -2.66
C LEU A 144 -6.48 -23.67 -1.45
N LEU A 145 -7.02 -22.45 -1.55
CA LEU A 145 -6.97 -21.48 -0.46
C LEU A 145 -7.85 -21.91 0.72
N GLY A 146 -8.98 -22.56 0.48
CA GLY A 146 -9.84 -23.11 1.54
C GLY A 146 -9.08 -24.09 2.44
N GLU A 147 -8.16 -24.89 1.86
CA GLU A 147 -7.30 -25.79 2.62
C GLU A 147 -6.30 -25.04 3.53
N LEU A 148 -5.72 -23.93 3.04
CA LEU A 148 -4.89 -23.06 3.86
C LEU A 148 -5.71 -22.34 4.95
N PHE A 149 -6.86 -21.77 4.56
CA PHE A 149 -7.68 -20.93 5.43
C PHE A 149 -8.32 -21.71 6.59
N ARG A 150 -8.56 -23.02 6.41
CA ARG A 150 -9.00 -23.90 7.53
C ARG A 150 -8.00 -23.95 8.70
N ARG A 151 -6.71 -23.66 8.45
CA ARG A 151 -5.66 -23.62 9.47
C ARG A 151 -5.47 -22.24 10.09
N VAL A 152 -6.18 -21.25 9.57
CA VAL A 152 -6.08 -19.86 10.05
C VAL A 152 -7.08 -19.64 11.18
N SER A 153 -6.61 -19.27 12.35
CA SER A 153 -7.44 -18.93 13.50
C SER A 153 -7.96 -17.49 13.46
N HIS A 154 -7.15 -16.54 12.94
CA HIS A 154 -7.52 -15.13 12.83
C HIS A 154 -7.07 -14.53 11.50
N PHE A 155 -7.97 -13.80 10.84
CA PHE A 155 -7.73 -13.04 9.63
C PHE A 155 -7.68 -11.56 9.97
N LEU A 156 -6.55 -10.92 9.71
CA LEU A 156 -6.34 -9.49 9.92
C LEU A 156 -6.58 -8.79 8.58
N TYR A 157 -7.81 -8.29 8.36
CA TYR A 157 -8.17 -7.70 7.07
C TYR A 157 -7.73 -6.23 6.97
N ILE A 158 -7.31 -5.85 5.75
CA ILE A 158 -6.75 -4.51 5.45
C ILE A 158 -7.83 -3.48 5.07
N GLY A 159 -9.01 -3.93 4.63
CA GLY A 159 -10.15 -3.14 4.19
C GLY A 159 -11.33 -4.02 3.78
N GLN A 160 -12.45 -3.40 3.40
CA GLN A 160 -13.71 -4.11 3.17
C GLN A 160 -13.64 -5.11 2.01
N ALA A 161 -12.99 -4.76 0.90
CA ALA A 161 -12.81 -5.67 -0.24
C ALA A 161 -11.97 -6.91 0.13
N ASN A 162 -10.97 -6.76 0.99
CA ASN A 162 -10.17 -7.86 1.52
C ASN A 162 -10.97 -8.70 2.54
N ARG A 163 -11.78 -8.07 3.38
CA ARG A 163 -12.69 -8.75 4.31
C ARG A 163 -13.66 -9.66 3.55
N ARG A 164 -14.37 -9.12 2.53
CA ARG A 164 -15.28 -9.91 1.69
C ARG A 164 -14.58 -11.09 1.02
N LEU A 165 -13.31 -10.89 0.60
CA LEU A 165 -12.51 -12.00 0.07
C LEU A 165 -12.41 -13.13 1.10
N TYR A 166 -12.01 -12.85 2.34
CA TYR A 166 -11.91 -13.86 3.38
C TYR A 166 -13.24 -14.54 3.66
N GLU A 167 -14.33 -13.78 3.79
CA GLU A 167 -15.69 -14.31 3.97
C GLU A 167 -16.10 -15.24 2.82
N SER A 168 -15.76 -14.89 1.58
CA SER A 168 -16.04 -15.72 0.40
C SER A 168 -15.32 -17.07 0.38
N TYR A 169 -14.23 -17.19 1.14
CA TYR A 169 -13.48 -18.43 1.34
C TYR A 169 -13.81 -19.14 2.65
N GLY A 170 -14.83 -18.67 3.39
CA GLY A 170 -15.37 -19.34 4.57
C GLY A 170 -14.81 -18.86 5.91
N ALA A 171 -14.13 -17.73 5.96
CA ALA A 171 -13.76 -17.10 7.23
C ALA A 171 -15.04 -16.64 7.96
N ARG A 172 -15.16 -16.98 9.24
CA ARG A 172 -16.29 -16.60 10.09
C ARG A 172 -16.06 -15.21 10.70
N SER A 173 -17.13 -14.51 11.04
CA SER A 173 -17.07 -13.13 11.55
C SER A 173 -16.20 -12.98 12.80
N GLU A 174 -16.20 -13.97 13.69
CA GLU A 174 -15.37 -13.98 14.90
C GLU A 174 -13.87 -14.16 14.64
N GLN A 175 -13.50 -14.62 13.44
CA GLN A 175 -12.11 -14.75 13.00
C GLN A 175 -11.58 -13.49 12.29
N LEU A 176 -12.46 -12.53 11.95
CA LEU A 176 -12.14 -11.36 11.15
C LEU A 176 -11.85 -10.14 12.04
N HIS A 177 -10.63 -9.60 11.94
CA HIS A 177 -10.19 -8.49 12.75
C HIS A 177 -9.67 -7.35 11.88
N PRO A 178 -10.08 -6.09 12.12
CA PRO A 178 -9.59 -4.95 11.34
C PRO A 178 -8.10 -4.67 11.68
N ALA A 179 -7.25 -4.78 10.68
CA ALA A 179 -5.86 -4.34 10.72
C ALA A 179 -5.58 -3.56 9.43
N PRO A 180 -6.09 -2.33 9.34
CA PRO A 180 -6.12 -1.57 8.11
C PRO A 180 -4.74 -1.43 7.48
N TYR A 181 -4.69 -1.36 6.15
CA TYR A 181 -3.45 -1.06 5.46
C TYR A 181 -3.14 0.42 5.69
N CYS A 182 -2.01 0.68 6.30
CA CYS A 182 -1.66 1.97 6.87
C CYS A 182 -0.25 2.41 6.46
N VAL A 183 0.00 3.70 6.61
CA VAL A 183 1.31 4.33 6.57
C VAL A 183 1.53 5.07 7.89
N ASP A 184 2.72 5.59 8.12
CA ASP A 184 2.98 6.49 9.25
C ASP A 184 2.34 7.87 8.95
N ASN A 185 1.05 8.00 9.31
CA ASN A 185 0.27 9.22 9.07
C ASN A 185 0.92 10.45 9.70
N GLU A 186 1.50 10.30 10.90
CA GLU A 186 2.12 11.43 11.60
C GLU A 186 3.39 11.91 10.91
N ARG A 187 4.18 10.99 10.36
CA ARG A 187 5.34 11.35 9.53
C ARG A 187 4.92 12.17 8.32
N PHE A 188 3.94 11.71 7.55
CA PHE A 188 3.46 12.43 6.36
C PHE A 188 2.86 13.79 6.72
N ARG A 189 2.11 13.89 7.82
CA ARG A 189 1.60 15.18 8.32
C ARG A 189 2.72 16.18 8.64
N ARG A 190 3.73 15.74 9.40
CA ARG A 190 4.88 16.59 9.75
C ARG A 190 5.66 17.04 8.53
N GLN A 191 5.94 16.13 7.61
CA GLN A 191 6.63 16.45 6.36
C GLN A 191 5.83 17.45 5.52
N ALA A 192 4.53 17.23 5.32
CA ALA A 192 3.67 18.14 4.60
C ALA A 192 3.58 19.52 5.28
N ALA A 193 3.44 19.57 6.61
CA ALA A 193 3.40 20.81 7.37
C ALA A 193 4.69 21.64 7.18
N ALA A 194 5.85 20.98 7.20
CA ALA A 194 7.14 21.63 6.96
C ALA A 194 7.27 22.20 5.52
N GLN A 195 6.57 21.63 4.55
CA GLN A 195 6.63 22.08 3.15
C GLN A 195 5.55 23.12 2.77
N ARG A 196 4.51 23.29 3.59
CA ARG A 196 3.34 24.16 3.22
C ARG A 196 3.71 25.60 2.92
N SER A 197 4.61 26.20 3.69
CA SER A 197 5.09 27.57 3.44
C SER A 197 5.92 27.70 2.15
N HIS A 198 6.43 26.58 1.63
CA HIS A 198 7.23 26.53 0.42
C HIS A 198 6.44 26.13 -0.83
N ARG A 199 5.09 26.00 -0.73
CA ARG A 199 4.24 25.54 -1.84
C ARG A 199 4.46 26.32 -3.13
N THR A 200 4.50 27.65 -3.07
CA THR A 200 4.74 28.55 -4.21
C THR A 200 6.13 28.28 -4.83
N ASP A 201 7.16 28.12 -4.01
CA ASP A 201 8.51 27.85 -4.51
C ASP A 201 8.63 26.45 -5.13
N ILE A 202 7.97 25.44 -4.56
CA ILE A 202 7.89 24.09 -5.12
C ILE A 202 7.18 24.14 -6.47
N ARG A 203 6.02 24.80 -6.57
CA ARG A 203 5.30 24.97 -7.84
C ARG A 203 6.16 25.69 -8.89
N ARG A 204 6.81 26.78 -8.52
CA ARG A 204 7.70 27.51 -9.41
C ARG A 204 8.85 26.64 -9.92
N ARG A 205 9.50 25.84 -9.04
CA ARG A 205 10.55 24.90 -9.40
C ARG A 205 10.11 23.91 -10.46
N TRP A 206 8.88 23.45 -10.39
CA TRP A 206 8.32 22.47 -11.33
C TRP A 206 7.50 23.11 -12.45
N ASN A 207 7.60 24.42 -12.65
CA ASN A 207 6.86 25.17 -13.67
C ASN A 207 5.34 24.95 -13.62
N ILE A 208 4.77 24.81 -12.41
CA ILE A 208 3.32 24.69 -12.17
C ILE A 208 2.77 26.09 -11.92
N PRO A 209 1.85 26.64 -12.75
CA PRO A 209 1.24 27.93 -12.51
C PRO A 209 0.49 27.97 -11.17
N GLU A 210 0.55 29.11 -10.47
CA GLU A 210 -0.07 29.26 -9.14
C GLU A 210 -1.58 29.06 -9.17
N ASP A 211 -2.24 29.54 -10.21
CA ASP A 211 -3.70 29.45 -10.43
C ASP A 211 -4.15 28.11 -11.01
N ALA A 212 -3.20 27.22 -11.47
CA ALA A 212 -3.54 25.96 -12.08
C ALA A 212 -4.19 24.97 -11.10
N LEU A 213 -5.17 24.21 -11.59
CA LEU A 213 -5.62 22.97 -10.96
C LEU A 213 -4.57 21.89 -11.20
N CYS A 214 -3.74 21.59 -10.19
CA CYS A 214 -2.67 20.63 -10.28
C CYS A 214 -3.15 19.23 -9.87
N LEU A 215 -3.24 18.32 -10.83
CA LEU A 215 -3.60 16.92 -10.65
C LEU A 215 -2.33 16.07 -10.59
N LEU A 216 -2.10 15.40 -9.46
CA LEU A 216 -0.91 14.58 -9.20
C LEU A 216 -1.16 13.12 -9.55
N PHE A 217 -0.26 12.54 -10.32
CA PHE A 217 -0.06 11.09 -10.40
C PHE A 217 1.28 10.74 -9.72
N ALA A 218 1.25 9.86 -8.70
CA ALA A 218 2.46 9.42 -8.01
C ALA A 218 2.55 7.89 -8.01
N GLY A 219 3.64 7.35 -8.59
CA GLY A 219 3.90 5.91 -8.67
C GLY A 219 4.63 5.47 -9.92
N LYS A 220 4.70 4.15 -10.12
CA LYS A 220 5.34 3.55 -11.29
C LYS A 220 4.56 3.85 -12.57
N PHE A 221 5.24 4.25 -13.63
CA PHE A 221 4.62 4.48 -14.95
C PHE A 221 4.50 3.17 -15.72
N ILE A 222 3.57 2.31 -15.29
CA ILE A 222 3.31 0.97 -15.83
C ILE A 222 1.83 0.78 -16.18
N ALA A 223 1.54 -0.19 -17.04
CA ALA A 223 0.21 -0.41 -17.60
C ALA A 223 -0.91 -0.52 -16.54
N LYS A 224 -0.69 -1.27 -15.45
CA LYS A 224 -1.71 -1.43 -14.39
C LYS A 224 -2.06 -0.14 -13.64
N LYS A 225 -1.16 0.84 -13.63
CA LYS A 225 -1.37 2.15 -12.99
C LYS A 225 -2.11 3.16 -13.86
N ARG A 226 -2.25 2.86 -15.16
CA ARG A 226 -3.07 3.62 -16.13
C ARG A 226 -2.81 5.15 -16.15
N PRO A 227 -1.56 5.63 -16.15
CA PRO A 227 -1.29 7.07 -16.09
C PRO A 227 -1.82 7.84 -17.30
N PHE A 228 -2.05 7.19 -18.44
CA PHE A 228 -2.64 7.82 -19.61
C PHE A 228 -4.10 8.22 -19.45
N ASP A 229 -4.86 7.53 -18.57
CA ASP A 229 -6.25 7.92 -18.29
C ASP A 229 -6.33 9.34 -17.72
N LEU A 230 -5.31 9.76 -16.94
CA LEU A 230 -5.22 11.15 -16.46
C LEU A 230 -4.92 12.14 -17.59
N VAL A 231 -4.04 11.77 -18.53
CA VAL A 231 -3.74 12.61 -19.70
C VAL A 231 -4.99 12.79 -20.56
N GLU A 232 -5.72 11.72 -20.84
CA GLU A 232 -6.94 11.76 -21.63
C GLU A 232 -8.06 12.53 -20.91
N ALA A 233 -8.22 12.34 -19.60
CA ALA A 233 -9.19 13.12 -18.82
C ALA A 233 -8.88 14.62 -18.86
N ALA A 234 -7.61 15.01 -18.82
CA ALA A 234 -7.21 16.42 -18.89
C ALA A 234 -7.52 17.09 -20.25
N ARG A 235 -7.81 16.29 -21.30
CA ARG A 235 -8.27 16.78 -22.61
C ARG A 235 -9.77 16.99 -22.69
N ASP A 236 -10.52 16.59 -21.66
CA ASP A 236 -11.98 16.72 -21.67
C ASP A 236 -12.37 18.20 -21.76
N PRO A 237 -13.23 18.59 -22.75
CA PRO A 237 -13.63 20.00 -22.93
C PRO A 237 -14.25 20.63 -21.70
N ARG A 238 -14.90 19.84 -20.84
CA ARG A 238 -15.50 20.33 -19.60
C ARG A 238 -14.46 20.85 -18.61
N LEU A 239 -13.24 20.31 -18.62
CA LEU A 239 -12.14 20.77 -17.78
C LEU A 239 -11.46 22.03 -18.36
N GLN A 240 -11.55 22.25 -19.67
CA GLN A 240 -10.97 23.43 -20.33
C GLN A 240 -11.73 24.72 -20.01
N VAL A 241 -12.99 24.61 -19.58
CA VAL A 241 -13.85 25.77 -19.27
C VAL A 241 -13.94 26.08 -17.76
N LEU A 242 -13.09 25.47 -16.93
CA LEU A 242 -13.07 25.67 -15.47
C LEU A 242 -12.63 27.08 -15.02
N GLY A 243 -12.23 27.97 -15.93
CA GLY A 243 -11.71 29.30 -15.62
C GLY A 243 -10.30 29.30 -15.00
N ARG A 244 -9.66 28.13 -14.89
CA ARG A 244 -8.27 27.93 -14.44
C ARG A 244 -7.63 26.80 -15.23
N PRO A 245 -6.32 26.90 -15.56
CA PRO A 245 -5.66 25.85 -16.35
C PRO A 245 -5.53 24.55 -15.53
N VAL A 246 -5.67 23.41 -16.23
CA VAL A 246 -5.35 22.08 -15.65
C VAL A 246 -3.88 21.79 -15.88
N HIS A 247 -3.16 21.41 -14.84
CA HIS A 247 -1.75 21.04 -14.89
C HIS A 247 -1.56 19.63 -14.32
N LEU A 248 -0.80 18.79 -15.03
CA LEU A 248 -0.49 17.43 -14.61
C LEU A 248 0.87 17.37 -13.94
N LEU A 249 0.94 16.82 -12.73
CA LEU A 249 2.20 16.55 -12.05
C LEU A 249 2.44 15.04 -11.99
N PHE A 250 3.50 14.56 -12.65
CA PHE A 250 3.92 13.17 -12.64
C PHE A 250 5.13 12.97 -11.74
N VAL A 251 4.98 12.08 -10.74
CA VAL A 251 6.05 11.68 -9.83
C VAL A 251 6.28 10.18 -9.94
N GLY A 252 7.51 9.78 -10.25
CA GLY A 252 7.90 8.40 -10.45
C GLY A 252 8.61 8.18 -11.79
N SER A 253 8.73 6.92 -12.18
CA SER A 253 9.34 6.50 -13.44
C SER A 253 8.78 5.14 -13.88
N GLY A 254 9.15 4.68 -15.09
CA GLY A 254 8.75 3.39 -15.62
C GLY A 254 8.62 3.38 -17.14
N GLU A 255 8.29 2.21 -17.68
CA GLU A 255 8.24 1.93 -19.13
C GLU A 255 7.37 2.90 -19.95
N LEU A 256 6.30 3.43 -19.34
CA LEU A 256 5.38 4.35 -20.02
C LEU A 256 5.85 5.81 -20.00
N GLY A 257 6.95 6.14 -19.31
CA GLY A 257 7.41 7.52 -19.13
C GLY A 257 7.65 8.27 -20.44
N ALA A 258 8.32 7.64 -21.42
CA ALA A 258 8.54 8.25 -22.74
C ALA A 258 7.22 8.53 -23.49
N GLY A 259 6.24 7.63 -23.37
CA GLY A 259 4.92 7.81 -23.95
C GLY A 259 4.15 8.98 -23.32
N LEU A 260 4.18 9.11 -21.99
CA LEU A 260 3.56 10.21 -21.25
C LEU A 260 4.12 11.57 -21.68
N ARG A 261 5.45 11.67 -21.82
CA ARG A 261 6.13 12.89 -22.32
C ARG A 261 5.71 13.27 -23.73
N ARG A 262 5.47 12.28 -24.60
CA ARG A 262 4.94 12.54 -25.96
C ARG A 262 3.48 12.94 -25.97
N ALA A 263 2.67 12.43 -25.06
CA ALA A 263 1.23 12.68 -24.97
C ALA A 263 0.89 14.00 -24.27
N THR A 264 1.86 14.69 -23.69
CA THR A 264 1.72 15.94 -22.94
C THR A 264 2.68 17.01 -23.46
N ARG A 265 2.40 18.26 -23.11
CA ARG A 265 3.36 19.36 -23.24
C ARG A 265 4.18 19.42 -21.94
N ALA A 266 5.35 18.77 -21.96
CA ALA A 266 6.24 18.71 -20.79
C ALA A 266 6.91 20.08 -20.57
N VAL A 267 6.43 20.83 -19.59
CA VAL A 267 6.96 22.16 -19.25
C VAL A 267 8.09 22.10 -18.23
N PHE A 268 8.23 20.95 -17.55
CA PHE A 268 9.33 20.61 -16.66
C PHE A 268 9.60 19.11 -16.71
N ASP A 269 10.87 18.72 -16.73
CA ASP A 269 11.31 17.31 -16.70
C ASP A 269 12.63 17.17 -15.96
N ALA A 270 12.60 16.60 -14.76
CA ALA A 270 13.77 16.39 -13.91
C ALA A 270 14.80 15.39 -14.49
N GLU A 271 14.40 14.56 -15.48
CA GLU A 271 15.27 13.55 -16.11
C GLU A 271 15.89 14.04 -17.43
N ARG A 272 15.47 15.18 -17.94
CA ARG A 272 16.11 15.85 -19.07
C ARG A 272 17.08 16.89 -18.53
N GLU A 273 18.39 16.65 -18.69
CA GLU A 273 19.37 17.72 -18.62
C GLU A 273 18.90 18.84 -19.54
N THR A 274 19.10 20.09 -19.11
CA THR A 274 18.77 21.35 -19.78
C THR A 274 19.20 21.41 -21.25
N ALA A 275 18.64 20.56 -22.08
CA ALA A 275 18.81 20.66 -23.54
C ALA A 275 17.68 21.56 -24.05
N SER A 276 18.08 22.78 -24.44
CA SER A 276 17.40 23.78 -25.24
C SER A 276 15.90 23.51 -25.51
N ARG A 277 15.06 24.43 -25.06
CA ARG A 277 13.73 24.65 -25.64
C ARG A 277 13.91 24.70 -27.15
N SER A 278 13.64 23.61 -27.82
CA SER A 278 13.67 23.52 -29.27
C SER A 278 12.27 23.85 -29.79
N ASP A 279 12.21 24.38 -31.00
CA ASP A 279 11.02 24.81 -31.76
C ASP A 279 9.90 23.76 -31.88
N GLU A 280 10.14 22.52 -31.40
CA GLU A 280 9.13 21.46 -31.26
C GLU A 280 8.03 21.74 -30.20
N GLU A 281 8.22 22.71 -29.29
CA GLU A 281 7.22 23.03 -28.26
C GLU A 281 6.07 23.91 -28.79
N GLU A 282 6.31 24.75 -29.80
CA GLU A 282 5.28 25.65 -30.36
C GLU A 282 4.11 24.88 -31.01
N GLY A 283 4.34 23.70 -31.57
CA GLY A 283 3.29 22.86 -32.17
C GLY A 283 2.44 22.06 -31.16
N ARG A 284 2.78 22.07 -29.88
CA ARG A 284 2.15 21.21 -28.85
C ARG A 284 1.24 21.94 -27.86
N THR A 285 0.83 23.16 -28.14
CA THR A 285 -0.01 23.98 -27.26
C THR A 285 -1.38 23.37 -26.95
N HIS A 286 -1.87 22.49 -27.82
CA HIS A 286 -3.14 21.74 -27.66
C HIS A 286 -3.04 20.57 -26.69
N LEU A 287 -1.82 20.17 -26.26
CA LEU A 287 -1.62 19.08 -25.31
C LEU A 287 -1.69 19.57 -23.86
N PRO A 288 -2.18 18.73 -22.92
CA PRO A 288 -2.17 19.07 -21.52
C PRO A 288 -0.77 19.42 -21.01
N ALA A 289 -0.64 20.52 -20.27
CA ALA A 289 0.61 20.91 -19.64
C ALA A 289 0.98 19.91 -18.52
N ALA A 290 2.25 19.48 -18.49
CA ALA A 290 2.68 18.51 -17.50
C ALA A 290 4.10 18.79 -16.99
N SER A 291 4.32 18.49 -15.71
CA SER A 291 5.65 18.47 -15.07
C SER A 291 5.99 17.06 -14.62
N PHE A 292 7.21 16.63 -14.90
CA PHE A 292 7.77 15.34 -14.50
C PHE A 292 8.85 15.56 -13.44
N ALA A 293 8.48 15.39 -12.17
CA ALA A 293 9.39 15.63 -11.02
C ALA A 293 10.41 14.49 -10.79
N GLY A 294 10.33 13.40 -11.59
CA GLY A 294 11.18 12.23 -11.41
C GLY A 294 10.74 11.37 -10.22
N PHE A 295 11.61 10.45 -9.80
CA PHE A 295 11.39 9.63 -8.60
C PHE A 295 11.71 10.47 -7.35
N LEU A 296 10.76 10.52 -6.43
CA LEU A 296 10.92 11.13 -5.11
C LEU A 296 10.85 10.04 -4.04
N ASN A 297 11.81 10.02 -3.12
CA ASN A 297 11.85 9.06 -2.04
C ASN A 297 10.90 9.48 -0.89
N GLN A 298 10.81 8.68 0.16
CA GLN A 298 9.88 8.83 1.28
C GLN A 298 10.03 10.17 2.06
N THR A 299 11.22 10.76 2.06
CA THR A 299 11.48 12.08 2.66
C THR A 299 11.13 13.25 1.75
N GLU A 300 11.00 13.02 0.44
CA GLU A 300 10.83 14.07 -0.56
C GLU A 300 9.41 14.14 -1.13
N ILE A 301 8.69 13.01 -1.13
CA ILE A 301 7.38 12.88 -1.80
C ILE A 301 6.34 13.89 -1.28
N SER A 302 6.46 14.31 -0.03
CA SER A 302 5.57 15.31 0.58
C SER A 302 5.58 16.66 -0.14
N GLN A 303 6.65 17.00 -0.87
CA GLN A 303 6.69 18.20 -1.74
C GLN A 303 5.65 18.09 -2.85
N ALA A 304 5.46 16.92 -3.44
CA ALA A 304 4.46 16.70 -4.47
C ALA A 304 3.03 16.78 -3.90
N TYR A 305 2.80 16.20 -2.72
CA TYR A 305 1.51 16.28 -2.05
C TYR A 305 1.13 17.72 -1.67
N VAL A 306 2.11 18.55 -1.31
CA VAL A 306 1.88 19.98 -1.00
C VAL A 306 1.68 20.82 -2.26
N ALA A 307 2.39 20.51 -3.37
CA ALA A 307 2.27 21.28 -4.62
C ALA A 307 0.93 21.03 -5.33
N ALA A 308 0.38 19.83 -5.23
CA ALA A 308 -0.85 19.43 -5.91
C ALA A 308 -2.12 19.93 -5.21
N ASP A 309 -3.24 19.89 -5.94
CA ASP A 309 -4.59 20.15 -5.41
C ASP A 309 -5.36 18.85 -5.19
N CYS A 310 -5.02 17.77 -5.94
CA CYS A 310 -5.64 16.48 -5.83
C CYS A 310 -4.70 15.38 -6.34
N LEU A 311 -4.68 14.22 -5.66
CA LEU A 311 -4.06 12.99 -6.17
C LEU A 311 -5.07 12.24 -7.04
N VAL A 312 -4.62 11.68 -8.16
CA VAL A 312 -5.40 10.79 -9.02
C VAL A 312 -4.75 9.40 -9.07
N LEU A 313 -5.49 8.36 -8.65
CA LEU A 313 -5.07 6.97 -8.74
C LEU A 313 -5.99 6.20 -9.70
N PRO A 314 -5.66 6.15 -11.01
CA PRO A 314 -6.53 5.53 -12.03
C PRO A 314 -6.28 4.03 -12.22
N SER A 315 -5.54 3.39 -11.32
CA SER A 315 -5.11 1.99 -11.41
C SER A 315 -6.25 1.01 -11.70
N ASP A 316 -5.91 -0.10 -12.33
CA ASP A 316 -6.84 -1.21 -12.56
C ASP A 316 -6.95 -2.16 -11.35
N ASP A 317 -7.69 -3.26 -11.50
CA ASP A 317 -7.99 -4.27 -10.48
C ASP A 317 -6.77 -5.04 -9.94
N ARG A 318 -5.58 -4.82 -10.49
CA ARG A 318 -4.31 -5.32 -9.98
C ARG A 318 -3.72 -4.41 -8.90
N GLU A 319 -4.37 -3.30 -8.59
CA GLU A 319 -4.05 -2.45 -7.43
C GLU A 319 -4.81 -2.95 -6.20
N THR A 320 -4.13 -3.74 -5.38
CA THR A 320 -4.77 -4.38 -4.22
C THR A 320 -5.24 -3.39 -3.16
N TRP A 321 -4.52 -2.26 -2.99
CA TRP A 321 -4.90 -1.19 -2.06
C TRP A 321 -4.68 0.20 -2.67
N GLY A 322 -3.42 0.65 -2.77
CA GLY A 322 -3.04 1.98 -3.21
C GLY A 322 -2.60 2.87 -2.04
N LEU A 323 -1.54 2.49 -1.33
CA LEU A 323 -1.03 3.21 -0.16
C LEU A 323 -0.67 4.68 -0.41
N VAL A 324 -0.39 5.05 -1.65
CA VAL A 324 -0.20 6.45 -2.06
C VAL A 324 -1.41 7.34 -1.69
N VAL A 325 -2.62 6.76 -1.60
CA VAL A 325 -3.83 7.47 -1.15
C VAL A 325 -3.75 7.76 0.35
N ASN A 326 -3.29 6.78 1.17
CA ASN A 326 -3.05 7.03 2.60
C ASN A 326 -2.02 8.14 2.81
N GLU A 327 -0.90 8.12 2.08
CA GLU A 327 0.17 9.13 2.13
C GLU A 327 -0.35 10.52 1.78
N ALA A 328 -1.07 10.63 0.66
CA ALA A 328 -1.65 11.88 0.18
C ALA A 328 -2.67 12.45 1.18
N MET A 329 -3.61 11.63 1.66
CA MET A 329 -4.62 12.05 2.63
C MET A 329 -3.99 12.43 3.98
N ALA A 330 -2.98 11.70 4.45
CA ALA A 330 -2.22 12.05 5.66
C ALA A 330 -1.48 13.39 5.49
N SER A 331 -1.03 13.71 4.27
CA SER A 331 -0.43 15.00 3.90
C SER A 331 -1.47 16.12 3.72
N GLY A 332 -2.77 15.81 3.79
CA GLY A 332 -3.87 16.74 3.61
C GLY A 332 -4.29 16.95 2.16
N LEU A 333 -3.89 16.08 1.24
CA LEU A 333 -4.24 16.12 -0.17
C LEU A 333 -5.44 15.21 -0.46
N PRO A 334 -6.56 15.73 -1.02
CA PRO A 334 -7.69 14.91 -1.49
C PRO A 334 -7.30 13.96 -2.62
N CYS A 335 -8.07 12.88 -2.77
CA CYS A 335 -7.76 11.84 -3.75
C CYS A 335 -8.98 11.46 -4.59
N LEU A 336 -8.78 11.34 -5.90
CA LEU A 336 -9.70 10.72 -6.85
C LEU A 336 -9.18 9.32 -7.19
N VAL A 337 -10.03 8.30 -7.03
CA VAL A 337 -9.56 6.92 -7.07
C VAL A 337 -10.48 6.07 -7.97
N SER A 338 -9.86 5.24 -8.82
CA SER A 338 -10.59 4.24 -9.60
C SER A 338 -11.37 3.28 -8.70
N GLU A 339 -12.57 2.88 -9.12
CA GLU A 339 -13.41 1.92 -8.39
C GLU A 339 -12.75 0.53 -8.21
N ALA A 340 -11.76 0.22 -9.04
CA ALA A 340 -11.01 -1.03 -8.97
C ALA A 340 -9.89 -1.04 -7.93
N CYS A 341 -9.59 0.10 -7.29
CA CYS A 341 -8.57 0.18 -6.24
C CYS A 341 -9.16 -0.18 -4.87
N GLY A 342 -8.48 -1.05 -4.12
CA GLY A 342 -8.97 -1.53 -2.82
C GLY A 342 -9.26 -0.44 -1.80
N CYS A 343 -8.47 0.65 -1.78
CA CYS A 343 -8.67 1.76 -0.85
C CYS A 343 -9.88 2.65 -1.17
N GLY A 344 -10.42 2.58 -2.40
CA GLY A 344 -11.47 3.51 -2.85
C GLY A 344 -12.74 3.45 -2.01
N GLU A 345 -13.19 2.25 -1.65
CA GLU A 345 -14.37 2.02 -0.80
C GLU A 345 -14.15 2.50 0.63
N ASP A 346 -12.96 2.26 1.16
CA ASP A 346 -12.64 2.50 2.57
C ASP A 346 -12.19 3.95 2.85
N LEU A 347 -11.38 4.55 1.99
CA LEU A 347 -10.79 5.87 2.22
C LEU A 347 -11.55 7.00 1.53
N VAL A 348 -12.03 6.80 0.30
CA VAL A 348 -12.56 7.89 -0.54
C VAL A 348 -14.08 7.96 -0.51
N ALA A 349 -14.78 6.82 -0.67
CA ALA A 349 -16.25 6.80 -0.71
C ALA A 349 -16.93 7.42 0.53
N PRO A 350 -16.41 7.28 1.77
CA PRO A 350 -17.02 7.91 2.93
C PRO A 350 -16.94 9.44 2.94
N LEU A 351 -16.00 10.04 2.20
CA LEU A 351 -15.85 11.48 2.05
C LEU A 351 -16.74 12.02 0.93
N ALA A 352 -16.65 11.39 -0.24
CA ALA A 352 -17.39 11.76 -1.44
C ALA A 352 -17.43 10.58 -2.42
N PRO A 353 -18.54 9.83 -2.52
CA PRO A 353 -18.66 8.70 -3.45
C PRO A 353 -18.36 9.08 -4.90
N GLN A 354 -18.66 10.31 -5.31
CA GLN A 354 -18.43 10.86 -6.65
C GLN A 354 -16.93 11.11 -6.97
N TRP A 355 -16.02 10.98 -6.00
CA TRP A 355 -14.58 11.02 -6.23
C TRP A 355 -14.01 9.65 -6.63
N ARG A 356 -14.85 8.63 -6.64
CA ARG A 356 -14.55 7.35 -7.27
C ARG A 356 -15.06 7.38 -8.72
N PHE A 357 -14.29 6.84 -9.62
CA PHE A 357 -14.63 6.83 -11.03
C PHE A 357 -14.42 5.44 -11.64
N ARG A 358 -15.14 5.17 -12.72
CA ARG A 358 -15.05 3.91 -13.46
C ARG A 358 -13.65 3.74 -14.04
N THR A 359 -13.07 2.58 -13.80
CA THR A 359 -11.73 2.23 -14.29
C THR A 359 -11.69 2.21 -15.82
N GLY A 360 -10.67 2.86 -16.40
CA GLY A 360 -10.50 2.90 -17.85
C GLY A 360 -11.46 3.84 -18.57
N ASP A 361 -12.11 4.74 -17.86
CA ASP A 361 -13.04 5.73 -18.38
C ASP A 361 -12.53 7.16 -18.07
N PRO A 362 -11.74 7.77 -18.97
CA PRO A 362 -11.25 9.14 -18.79
C PRO A 362 -12.35 10.18 -18.62
N SER A 363 -13.53 9.99 -19.24
CA SER A 363 -14.67 10.90 -19.10
C SER A 363 -15.28 10.81 -17.69
N ALA A 364 -15.36 9.61 -17.12
CA ALA A 364 -15.77 9.43 -15.72
C ALA A 364 -14.74 10.06 -14.76
N LEU A 365 -13.43 9.96 -15.03
CA LEU A 365 -12.41 10.67 -14.29
C LEU A 365 -12.57 12.19 -14.39
N ALA A 366 -12.81 12.75 -15.59
CA ALA A 366 -13.07 14.17 -15.75
C ALA A 366 -14.31 14.60 -14.94
N THR A 367 -15.36 13.79 -14.90
CA THR A 367 -16.55 14.03 -14.05
C THR A 367 -16.19 14.06 -12.56
N ALA A 368 -15.32 13.14 -12.09
CA ALA A 368 -14.86 13.13 -10.70
C ALA A 368 -14.02 14.39 -10.37
N VAL A 369 -13.20 14.87 -11.32
CA VAL A 369 -12.46 16.14 -11.17
C VAL A 369 -13.42 17.31 -11.03
N LEU A 370 -14.47 17.40 -11.85
CA LEU A 370 -15.48 18.44 -11.74
C LEU A 370 -16.18 18.40 -10.37
N ALA A 371 -16.61 17.22 -9.94
CA ALA A 371 -17.25 17.06 -8.62
C ALA A 371 -16.30 17.44 -7.46
N PHE A 372 -15.00 17.19 -7.60
CA PHE A 372 -13.99 17.66 -6.63
C PHE A 372 -13.87 19.18 -6.61
N VAL A 373 -13.87 19.85 -7.77
CA VAL A 373 -13.79 21.32 -7.88
C VAL A 373 -15.02 21.98 -7.29
N GLU A 374 -16.21 21.43 -7.52
CA GLU A 374 -17.48 21.91 -6.96
C GLU A 374 -17.53 21.77 -5.44
N ARG A 375 -17.03 20.67 -4.91
CA ARG A 375 -17.04 20.38 -3.48
C ARG A 375 -15.69 19.82 -3.03
N PRO A 376 -14.70 20.66 -2.77
CA PRO A 376 -13.42 20.21 -2.24
C PRO A 376 -13.55 19.66 -0.81
N ALA A 377 -12.71 18.70 -0.43
CA ALA A 377 -12.67 18.18 0.93
C ALA A 377 -12.24 19.25 1.92
N ARG A 378 -12.83 19.23 3.10
CA ARG A 378 -12.34 20.00 4.23
C ARG A 378 -11.15 19.28 4.88
N PRO A 379 -10.10 20.00 5.30
CA PRO A 379 -8.92 19.36 5.91
C PRO A 379 -9.24 18.48 7.12
N GLY A 380 -10.22 18.85 7.94
CA GLY A 380 -10.68 18.05 9.09
C GLY A 380 -11.35 16.73 8.69
N GLU A 381 -12.10 16.70 7.58
CA GLU A 381 -12.76 15.49 7.06
C GLU A 381 -11.73 14.48 6.57
N LEU A 382 -10.72 14.92 5.80
CA LEU A 382 -9.62 14.09 5.34
C LEU A 382 -8.87 13.46 6.50
N ARG A 383 -8.52 14.27 7.51
CA ARG A 383 -7.82 13.81 8.69
C ARG A 383 -8.62 12.76 9.45
N ALA A 384 -9.86 13.06 9.78
CA ALA A 384 -10.73 12.14 10.52
C ALA A 384 -10.93 10.79 9.77
N GLN A 385 -10.89 10.81 8.44
CA GLN A 385 -11.03 9.61 7.65
C GLN A 385 -9.72 8.79 7.61
N VAL A 386 -8.58 9.41 7.33
CA VAL A 386 -7.30 8.69 7.23
C VAL A 386 -6.80 8.19 8.59
N ASP A 387 -7.18 8.83 9.71
CA ASP A 387 -6.82 8.41 11.06
C ASP A 387 -7.44 7.04 11.43
N LYS A 388 -8.52 6.63 10.79
CA LYS A 388 -9.08 5.26 10.91
C LYS A 388 -8.15 4.19 10.32
N PHE A 389 -7.18 4.60 9.52
CA PHE A 389 -6.17 3.78 8.84
C PHE A 389 -4.75 4.14 9.32
N ASP A 390 -4.63 4.44 10.60
CA ASP A 390 -3.35 4.72 11.25
C ASP A 390 -2.66 3.44 11.74
N LEU A 391 -1.35 3.51 11.94
CA LEU A 391 -0.55 2.41 12.49
C LEU A 391 -1.06 1.94 13.85
N SER A 392 -1.53 2.85 14.69
CA SER A 392 -2.05 2.57 16.03
C SER A 392 -3.25 1.63 15.98
N VAL A 393 -4.16 1.79 15.00
CA VAL A 393 -5.34 0.92 14.85
C VAL A 393 -4.94 -0.52 14.59
N SER A 394 -3.95 -0.75 13.71
CA SER A 394 -3.42 -2.09 13.45
C SER A 394 -2.65 -2.65 14.63
N ALA A 395 -1.82 -1.83 15.31
CA ALA A 395 -1.06 -2.23 16.48
C ALA A 395 -1.99 -2.62 17.66
N GLU A 396 -3.02 -1.82 17.95
CA GLU A 396 -4.01 -2.11 18.99
C GLU A 396 -4.77 -3.41 18.70
N THR A 397 -5.13 -3.67 17.45
CA THR A 397 -5.79 -4.93 17.07
C THR A 397 -4.87 -6.13 17.35
N VAL A 398 -3.58 -6.04 16.97
CA VAL A 398 -2.59 -7.11 17.24
C VAL A 398 -2.39 -7.30 18.72
N SER A 399 -2.24 -6.22 19.50
CA SER A 399 -2.04 -6.26 20.97
C SER A 399 -3.24 -6.89 21.67
N ARG A 400 -4.46 -6.52 21.28
CA ARG A 400 -5.70 -7.09 21.84
C ARG A 400 -5.83 -8.59 21.54
N LEU A 401 -5.57 -9.01 20.30
CA LEU A 401 -5.60 -10.42 19.92
C LEU A 401 -4.55 -11.24 20.67
N TYR A 402 -3.33 -10.70 20.77
CA TYR A 402 -2.26 -11.36 21.50
C TYR A 402 -2.57 -11.53 22.97
N SER A 403 -3.10 -10.50 23.62
CA SER A 403 -3.51 -10.52 25.04
C SER A 403 -4.64 -11.52 25.30
N ALA A 404 -5.66 -11.57 24.46
CA ALA A 404 -6.76 -12.51 24.56
C ALA A 404 -6.27 -13.97 24.43
N HIS A 405 -5.37 -14.22 23.47
CA HIS A 405 -4.76 -15.53 23.27
C HIS A 405 -3.87 -15.97 24.46
N SER A 406 -2.99 -15.08 24.93
CA SER A 406 -2.07 -15.37 26.05
C SER A 406 -2.80 -15.53 27.38
N GLY A 407 -3.89 -14.81 27.62
CA GLY A 407 -4.74 -14.93 28.81
C GLY A 407 -5.52 -16.24 28.87
N GLY A 408 -5.96 -16.76 27.72
CA GLY A 408 -6.59 -18.08 27.56
C GLY A 408 -5.63 -19.21 27.90
N THR A 409 -4.45 -19.18 27.33
CA THR A 409 -3.39 -20.19 27.55
C THR A 409 -2.96 -20.23 29.02
N ARG A 410 -2.83 -19.07 29.69
CA ARG A 410 -2.47 -19.00 31.11
C ARG A 410 -3.54 -19.62 32.02
N ARG A 411 -4.83 -19.40 31.73
CA ARG A 411 -5.95 -20.02 32.48
C ARG A 411 -6.04 -21.53 32.28
N GLU A 412 -5.70 -22.03 31.09
CA GLU A 412 -5.66 -23.49 30.84
C GLU A 412 -4.50 -24.16 31.58
N PHE A 413 -3.30 -23.55 31.62
CA PHE A 413 -2.18 -24.04 32.43
C PHE A 413 -2.49 -24.01 33.94
N GLU A 414 -3.12 -22.95 34.44
CA GLU A 414 -3.54 -22.84 35.85
C GLU A 414 -4.62 -23.86 36.22
N ARG A 415 -5.55 -24.19 35.29
CA ARG A 415 -6.54 -25.27 35.48
C ARG A 415 -5.90 -26.67 35.46
N ALA A 416 -5.00 -26.92 34.50
CA ALA A 416 -4.28 -28.19 34.41
C ALA A 416 -3.38 -28.43 35.61
N GLY A 417 -2.71 -27.39 36.15
CA GLY A 417 -1.88 -27.47 37.33
C GLY A 417 -2.66 -27.69 38.64
N ARG A 418 -3.97 -27.34 38.69
CA ARG A 418 -4.83 -27.61 39.87
C ARG A 418 -5.40 -29.02 39.91
N VAL A 419 -5.39 -29.75 38.76
CA VAL A 419 -5.90 -31.14 38.67
C VAL A 419 -4.79 -32.17 39.06
N SER A 420 -3.56 -31.75 39.17
CA SER A 420 -2.40 -32.62 39.48
C SER A 420 -1.84 -32.48 40.92
N GLN A 421 -2.64 -32.02 41.88
CA GLN A 421 -2.32 -32.21 43.29
C GLN A 421 -3.20 -33.29 43.89
N PRO A 422 -2.62 -34.41 44.41
CA PRO A 422 -3.35 -35.53 45.02
C PRO A 422 -4.02 -35.14 46.32
#